data_4f38507fcdc545490ab85897d6e132db
#
_entry.id   4f38507fcdc545490ab85897d6e132db
#
_cell.length_a   1.000
_cell.length_b   1.000
_cell.length_c   1.000
_cell.angle_alpha   90.00
_cell.angle_beta   90.00
_cell.angle_gamma   90.00
#
_symmetry.space_group_name_H-M   'P 1'
#
loop_
_entity.id
_entity.type
_entity.pdbx_description
1 polymer ?
#
loop_
_entity_poly.entity_id
_entity_poly.type
_entity_poly.pdbx_seq_one_letter_code
_entity_poly.pdbx_strand_id
1 'polypeptide(L)'
;FLEEVMELREALESVDTRASDAIPRLASLKTDARRRLESEVARVAALFRGNGDSTLAEINRHLDRMRYHRRYLEELDRLEDRAFDPDA
;
A
#
# COMPACT_ATOMS: atom_id res chain seq x y z
N PHE A 1 2.30 8.50 -10.04
CA PHE A 1 2.61 7.51 -8.98
C PHE A 1 3.63 8.01 -7.96
N LEU A 2 4.58 8.81 -8.38
CA LEU A 2 5.58 9.35 -7.45
C LEU A 2 4.95 10.20 -6.35
N GLU A 3 3.99 11.06 -6.69
CA GLU A 3 3.26 11.88 -5.70
C GLU A 3 2.52 10.99 -4.70
N GLU A 4 1.89 9.94 -5.19
CA GLU A 4 1.19 8.97 -4.35
C GLU A 4 2.16 8.29 -3.37
N VAL A 5 3.32 7.87 -3.85
CA VAL A 5 4.36 7.25 -3.01
C VAL A 5 4.81 8.23 -1.92
N MET A 6 5.03 9.49 -2.26
CA MET A 6 5.45 10.51 -1.31
C MET A 6 4.39 10.76 -0.24
N GLU A 7 3.11 10.86 -0.63
CA GLU A 7 2.01 11.03 0.31
C GLU A 7 1.87 9.84 1.26
N LEU A 8 1.98 8.63 0.73
CA LEU A 8 1.90 7.41 1.53
C LEU A 8 3.06 7.31 2.51
N ARG A 9 4.26 7.70 2.10
CA ARG A 9 5.41 7.70 2.97
C ARG A 9 5.29 8.75 4.08
N GLU A 10 4.81 9.93 3.76
CA GLU A 10 4.54 10.96 4.77
C GLU A 10 3.52 10.48 5.79
N ALA A 11 2.44 9.85 5.33
CA ALA A 11 1.42 9.31 6.22
C ALA A 11 2.00 8.25 7.16
N LEU A 12 2.83 7.36 6.62
CA LEU A 12 3.50 6.32 7.39
C LEU A 12 4.42 6.92 8.47
N GLU A 13 5.25 7.88 8.08
CA GLU A 13 6.21 8.53 8.96
C GLU A 13 5.54 9.38 10.04
N SER A 14 4.31 9.83 9.80
CA SER A 14 3.55 10.62 10.77
C SER A 14 2.95 9.80 11.90
N VAL A 15 2.96 8.48 11.82
CA VAL A 15 2.39 7.62 12.85
C VAL A 15 3.35 7.48 14.01
N ASP A 16 2.90 7.91 15.20
CA ASP A 16 3.59 7.64 16.45
C ASP A 16 2.96 6.40 17.09
N THR A 17 3.70 5.29 17.13
CA THR A 17 3.19 4.02 17.64
C THR A 17 2.86 4.04 19.13
N ARG A 18 3.31 5.06 19.85
CA ARG A 18 3.02 5.26 21.28
C ARG A 18 1.79 6.12 21.53
N ALA A 19 1.29 6.77 20.49
CA ALA A 19 0.10 7.63 20.61
C ALA A 19 -1.15 6.80 20.84
N SER A 20 -2.12 7.36 21.56
CA SER A 20 -3.38 6.66 21.86
C SER A 20 -4.22 6.38 20.63
N ASP A 21 -4.02 7.14 19.53
CA ASP A 21 -4.72 6.99 18.27
C ASP A 21 -3.96 6.15 17.23
N ALA A 22 -2.83 5.55 17.61
CA ALA A 22 -1.99 4.80 16.68
C ALA A 22 -2.73 3.64 16.00
N ILE A 23 -3.44 2.83 16.76
CA ILE A 23 -4.14 1.65 16.23
C ILE A 23 -5.22 2.06 15.23
N PRO A 24 -6.15 2.98 15.53
CA PRO A 24 -7.14 3.41 14.54
C PRO A 24 -6.52 4.08 13.31
N ARG A 25 -5.44 4.84 13.46
CA ARG A 25 -4.75 5.45 12.33
C ARG A 25 -4.13 4.40 11.42
N LEU A 26 -3.45 3.42 11.99
CA LEU A 26 -2.86 2.31 11.22
C LEU A 26 -3.94 1.49 10.51
N ALA A 27 -5.06 1.22 11.18
CA ALA A 27 -6.18 0.51 10.57
C ALA A 27 -6.72 1.26 9.34
N SER A 28 -6.85 2.58 9.44
CA SER A 28 -7.30 3.43 8.33
C SER A 28 -6.32 3.39 7.16
N LEU A 29 -5.02 3.49 7.44
CA LEU A 29 -3.98 3.41 6.41
C LEU A 29 -3.96 2.04 5.74
N LYS A 30 -4.17 0.96 6.50
CA LYS A 30 -4.24 -0.40 5.95
C LYS A 30 -5.44 -0.57 5.02
N THR A 31 -6.59 -0.06 5.40
CA THR A 31 -7.80 -0.10 4.58
C THR A 31 -7.57 0.61 3.25
N ASP A 32 -6.98 1.79 3.28
CA ASP A 32 -6.65 2.54 2.08
C ASP A 32 -5.62 1.81 1.22
N ALA A 33 -4.57 1.28 1.83
CA ALA A 33 -3.52 0.55 1.12
C ALA A 33 -4.05 -0.72 0.45
N ARG A 34 -4.92 -1.47 1.11
CA ARG A 34 -5.57 -2.66 0.53
C ARG A 34 -6.41 -2.29 -0.67
N ARG A 35 -7.17 -1.21 -0.58
CA ARG A 35 -8.00 -0.73 -1.69
C ARG A 35 -7.13 -0.36 -2.89
N ARG A 36 -6.00 0.30 -2.67
CA ARG A 36 -5.06 0.65 -3.74
C ARG A 36 -4.45 -0.59 -4.38
N LEU A 37 -4.08 -1.58 -3.57
CA LEU A 37 -3.56 -2.86 -4.08
C LEU A 37 -4.62 -3.58 -4.92
N GLU A 38 -5.84 -3.68 -4.43
CA GLU A 38 -6.95 -4.31 -5.17
C GLU A 38 -7.21 -3.61 -6.50
N SER A 39 -7.14 -2.28 -6.53
CA SER A 39 -7.29 -1.49 -7.74
C SER A 39 -6.20 -1.83 -8.76
N GLU A 40 -4.95 -1.97 -8.32
CA GLU A 40 -3.85 -2.33 -9.22
C GLU A 40 -3.99 -3.78 -9.72
N VAL A 41 -4.42 -4.71 -8.87
CA VAL A 41 -4.68 -6.09 -9.26
C VAL A 41 -5.76 -6.13 -10.35
N ALA A 42 -6.85 -5.39 -10.16
CA ALA A 42 -7.94 -5.31 -11.15
C ALA A 42 -7.44 -4.72 -12.48
N ARG A 43 -6.55 -3.72 -12.40
CA ARG A 43 -5.97 -3.10 -13.59
C ARG A 43 -5.10 -4.09 -14.38
N VAL A 44 -4.24 -4.83 -13.69
CA VAL A 44 -3.40 -5.85 -14.31
C VAL A 44 -4.27 -6.93 -14.97
N ALA A 45 -5.31 -7.40 -14.28
CA ALA A 45 -6.22 -8.39 -14.82
C ALA A 45 -6.94 -7.87 -16.09
N ALA A 46 -7.35 -6.60 -16.09
CA ALA A 46 -7.98 -5.97 -17.24
C ALA A 46 -7.01 -5.88 -18.43
N LEU A 47 -5.75 -5.52 -18.17
CA LEU A 47 -4.72 -5.44 -19.21
C LEU A 47 -4.44 -6.79 -19.86
N PHE A 48 -4.42 -7.88 -19.07
CA PHE A 48 -4.25 -9.23 -19.61
C PHE A 48 -5.44 -9.70 -20.44
N ARG A 49 -6.65 -9.23 -20.12
CA ARG A 49 -7.87 -9.55 -20.89
C ARG A 49 -8.02 -8.69 -22.13
N GLY A 50 -7.32 -7.57 -22.19
CA GLY A 50 -7.36 -6.67 -23.34
C GLY A 50 -6.74 -7.33 -24.56
N ASN A 51 -7.33 -7.07 -25.75
CA ASN A 51 -7.00 -7.73 -27.01
C ASN A 51 -5.72 -7.19 -27.64
N GLY A 52 -4.59 -7.24 -26.92
CA GLY A 52 -3.30 -6.95 -27.52
C GLY A 52 -2.90 -5.48 -27.59
N ASP A 53 -3.77 -4.56 -27.16
CA ASP A 53 -3.46 -3.13 -27.12
C ASP A 53 -2.58 -2.77 -25.92
N SER A 54 -2.49 -3.65 -24.94
CA SER A 54 -1.70 -3.43 -23.74
C SER A 54 -0.26 -3.84 -23.99
N THR A 55 0.66 -2.92 -23.72
CA THR A 55 2.08 -3.21 -23.84
C THR A 55 2.57 -3.95 -22.58
N LEU A 56 3.61 -4.75 -22.77
CA LEU A 56 4.29 -5.40 -21.64
C LEU A 56 4.79 -4.35 -20.63
N ALA A 57 5.20 -3.18 -21.12
CA ALA A 57 5.64 -2.08 -20.26
C ALA A 57 4.52 -1.57 -19.34
N GLU A 58 3.28 -1.47 -19.85
CA GLU A 58 2.14 -1.07 -19.01
C GLU A 58 1.85 -2.09 -17.92
N ILE A 59 1.85 -3.37 -18.29
CA ILE A 59 1.64 -4.46 -17.33
C ILE A 59 2.70 -4.42 -16.24
N ASN A 60 3.97 -4.29 -16.62
CA ASN A 60 5.08 -4.24 -15.68
C ASN A 60 4.99 -3.04 -14.75
N ARG A 61 4.53 -1.89 -15.26
CA ARG A 61 4.33 -0.68 -14.44
C ARG A 61 3.33 -0.94 -13.32
N HIS A 62 2.21 -1.57 -13.63
CA HIS A 62 1.19 -1.88 -12.62
C HIS A 62 1.62 -2.99 -11.68
N LEU A 63 2.40 -3.96 -12.15
CA LEU A 63 2.99 -4.98 -11.28
C LEU A 63 3.95 -4.35 -10.26
N ASP A 64 4.75 -3.35 -10.66
CA ASP A 64 5.63 -2.62 -9.76
C ASP A 64 4.86 -1.85 -8.70
N ARG A 65 3.72 -1.24 -9.08
CA ARG A 65 2.84 -0.56 -8.14
C ARG A 65 2.23 -1.54 -7.13
N MET A 66 1.84 -2.73 -7.59
CA MET A 66 1.37 -3.80 -6.71
C MET A 66 2.42 -4.18 -5.67
N ARG A 67 3.67 -4.33 -6.10
CA ARG A 67 4.78 -4.66 -5.19
C ARG A 67 4.99 -3.56 -4.16
N TYR A 68 4.89 -2.31 -4.57
CA TYR A 68 5.00 -1.16 -3.67
C TYR A 68 3.90 -1.20 -2.60
N HIS A 69 2.65 -1.36 -3.00
CA HIS A 69 1.53 -1.39 -2.05
C HIS A 69 1.61 -2.58 -1.10
N ARG A 70 2.10 -3.72 -1.59
CA ARG A 70 2.30 -4.90 -0.75
C ARG A 70 3.35 -4.66 0.32
N ARG A 71 4.48 -4.05 -0.03
CA ARG A 71 5.53 -3.69 0.92
C ARG A 71 5.05 -2.66 1.93
N TYR A 72 4.27 -1.71 1.46
CA TYR A 72 3.67 -0.69 2.33
C TYR A 72 2.77 -1.35 3.39
N LEU A 73 1.94 -2.30 2.98
CA LEU A 73 1.11 -3.07 3.91
C LEU A 73 1.96 -3.85 4.94
N GLU A 74 3.05 -4.44 4.51
CA GLU A 74 3.97 -5.13 5.41
C GLU A 74 4.57 -4.18 6.46
N GLU A 75 4.94 -2.96 6.06
CA GLU A 75 5.43 -1.95 6.98
C GLU A 75 4.36 -1.52 7.98
N LEU A 76 3.12 -1.36 7.51
CA LEU A 76 1.98 -1.05 8.39
C LEU A 76 1.75 -2.16 9.42
N ASP A 77 1.88 -3.41 9.01
CA ASP A 77 1.76 -4.56 9.93
C ASP A 77 2.83 -4.51 11.01
N ARG A 78 4.07 -4.16 10.67
CA ARG A 78 5.15 -4.01 11.65
C ARG A 78 4.89 -2.88 12.64
N LEU A 79 4.37 -1.76 12.15
CA LEU A 79 4.00 -0.63 13.02
C LEU A 79 2.86 -1.01 13.94
N GLU A 80 1.89 -1.75 13.45
CA GLU A 80 0.76 -2.24 14.23
C GLU A 80 1.25 -3.15 15.36
N ASP A 81 2.17 -4.06 15.07
CA ASP A 81 2.78 -4.94 16.08
C ASP A 81 3.47 -4.12 17.17
N ARG A 82 4.18 -3.06 16.80
CA ARG A 82 4.83 -2.17 17.78
C ARG A 82 3.82 -1.41 18.62
N ALA A 83 2.71 -1.01 18.03
CA ALA A 83 1.67 -0.28 18.74
C ALA A 83 0.93 -1.17 19.75
N PHE A 84 0.77 -2.47 19.42
CA PHE A 84 0.17 -3.45 20.33
C PHE A 84 1.12 -3.90 21.43
N ASP A 85 2.42 -3.96 21.14
CA ASP A 85 3.44 -4.42 22.07
C ASP A 85 4.66 -3.49 22.02
N PRO A 86 4.58 -2.32 22.69
CA PRO A 86 5.67 -1.34 22.66
C PRO A 86 6.95 -1.81 23.35
N ASP A 87 6.90 -2.91 24.10
CA ASP A 87 8.05 -3.48 24.80
C ASP A 87 8.74 -4.60 24.00
N ALA A 88 8.17 -4.94 22.85
CA ALA A 88 8.72 -5.98 21.99
C ALA A 88 9.96 -5.50 21.23
#